data_457bd48112eebce85d92b79daf41d02f
#
_entry.id   457bd48112eebce85d92b79daf41d02f
#
_cell.length_a   1.000
_cell.length_b   1.000
_cell.length_c   1.000
_cell.angle_alpha   90.00
_cell.angle_beta   90.00
_cell.angle_gamma   90.00
#
_symmetry.space_group_name_H-M   'P 1'
#
loop_
_entity.id
_entity.type
_entity.pdbx_description
1 polymer ?
#
loop_
_entity_poly.entity_id
_entity_poly.type
_entity_poly.pdbx_seq_one_letter_code
_entity_poly.pdbx_strand_id
1 'polypeptide(L)'
;APLEMFETTIQFKPHEQWRQGMTQEKLVEELDRVVRVPGLTNIWIPPIRNRIDMLATGIKSPIGVKVAGTNLTEIDAATQAVERVAKGVPGVSSALAERLTGGRYIDVDIDRKAAARYGLNIADVQSIVAGAIGGENVGETIEGLARFPINVRYPREWRDSLGALEQLPIYTPLGSQITLGTVAKVKVSDGPPMLKSENARPSGWVYIDVRGRDIASVVADLRRVVSEQVKLQPGMSLSYSGQFEFLERANARLKLVVPA
;
A
#
# COMPACT_ATOMS: atom_id res chain seq x y z
N ALA A 1 3.17 3.62 -3.34
CA ALA A 1 3.05 2.98 -2.02
C ALA A 1 1.81 3.54 -1.33
N PRO A 2 1.04 2.74 -0.58
CA PRO A 2 -0.07 3.26 0.22
C PRO A 2 0.44 4.18 1.33
N LEU A 3 -0.44 5.05 1.85
CA LEU A 3 -0.05 6.06 2.84
C LEU A 3 0.45 5.48 4.17
N GLU A 4 0.04 4.27 4.50
CA GLU A 4 0.45 3.53 5.70
C GLU A 4 1.80 2.82 5.56
N MET A 5 2.42 2.85 4.38
CA MET A 5 3.70 2.19 4.12
C MET A 5 4.85 3.20 4.18
N PHE A 6 5.73 3.01 5.14
CA PHE A 6 6.95 3.79 5.31
C PHE A 6 8.16 2.94 4.89
N GLU A 7 9.07 3.53 4.13
CA GLU A 7 10.34 2.92 3.73
C GLU A 7 11.48 3.82 4.20
N THR A 8 12.35 3.28 5.02
CA THR A 8 13.49 4.02 5.59
C THR A 8 14.77 3.24 5.32
N THR A 9 15.73 3.87 4.66
CA THR A 9 17.07 3.29 4.46
C THR A 9 17.95 3.64 5.65
N ILE A 10 18.48 2.62 6.33
CA ILE A 10 19.41 2.76 7.44
C ILE A 10 20.79 2.38 6.95
N GLN A 11 21.73 3.32 7.02
CA GLN A 11 23.12 3.08 6.71
C GLN A 11 23.89 2.74 8.01
N PHE A 12 24.45 1.54 8.09
CA PHE A 12 25.28 1.14 9.21
C PHE A 12 26.66 1.81 9.14
N LYS A 13 27.27 2.00 10.28
CA LYS A 13 28.68 2.40 10.36
C LYS A 13 29.58 1.29 9.77
N PRO A 14 30.80 1.63 9.35
CA PRO A 14 31.78 0.63 8.94
C PRO A 14 31.99 -0.46 10.02
N HIS A 15 32.31 -1.68 9.60
CA HIS A 15 32.41 -2.85 10.49
C HIS A 15 33.42 -2.66 11.63
N GLU A 16 34.50 -1.90 11.38
CA GLU A 16 35.55 -1.61 12.37
C GLU A 16 35.04 -0.75 13.55
N GLN A 17 33.91 -0.08 13.36
CA GLN A 17 33.29 0.75 14.40
C GLN A 17 32.15 0.02 15.14
N TRP A 18 31.93 -1.24 14.82
CA TRP A 18 30.88 -2.00 15.51
C TRP A 18 31.40 -2.48 16.88
N ARG A 19 30.44 -2.69 17.78
CA ARG A 19 30.75 -3.28 19.11
C ARG A 19 31.31 -4.70 18.93
N GLN A 20 32.21 -5.09 19.79
CA GLN A 20 32.83 -6.43 19.76
C GLN A 20 31.76 -7.53 19.78
N GLY A 21 31.85 -8.51 18.87
CA GLY A 21 30.90 -9.60 18.74
C GLY A 21 29.54 -9.23 18.14
N MET A 22 29.42 -8.02 17.58
CA MET A 22 28.23 -7.59 16.87
C MET A 22 28.21 -8.16 15.45
N THR A 23 27.05 -8.66 15.03
CA THR A 23 26.78 -9.09 13.66
C THR A 23 25.62 -8.28 13.08
N GLN A 24 25.42 -8.36 11.77
CA GLN A 24 24.30 -7.67 11.12
C GLN A 24 22.95 -8.16 11.65
N GLU A 25 22.83 -9.46 11.91
CA GLU A 25 21.62 -10.06 12.47
C GLU A 25 21.31 -9.48 13.86
N LYS A 26 22.32 -9.41 14.73
CA LYS A 26 22.16 -8.81 16.06
C LYS A 26 21.79 -7.32 16.01
N LEU A 27 22.37 -6.57 15.05
CA LEU A 27 21.98 -5.18 14.83
C LEU A 27 20.51 -5.05 14.42
N VAL A 28 20.06 -5.91 13.50
CA VAL A 28 18.65 -5.93 13.07
C VAL A 28 17.72 -6.32 14.23
N GLU A 29 18.12 -7.29 15.07
CA GLU A 29 17.35 -7.65 16.27
C GLU A 29 17.24 -6.50 17.27
N GLU A 30 18.32 -5.76 17.49
CA GLU A 30 18.29 -4.58 18.34
C GLU A 30 17.41 -3.48 17.77
N LEU A 31 17.51 -3.21 16.45
CA LEU A 31 16.68 -2.25 15.78
C LEU A 31 15.19 -2.62 15.87
N ASP A 32 14.87 -3.89 15.64
CA ASP A 32 13.49 -4.38 15.72
C ASP A 32 12.88 -4.24 17.11
N ARG A 33 13.72 -4.35 18.14
CA ARG A 33 13.33 -4.15 19.55
C ARG A 33 13.10 -2.68 19.88
N VAL A 34 13.94 -1.78 19.34
CA VAL A 34 13.91 -0.34 19.66
C VAL A 34 12.87 0.40 18.81
N VAL A 35 12.77 0.04 17.52
CA VAL A 35 11.83 0.68 16.58
C VAL A 35 10.50 -0.05 16.64
N ARG A 36 9.73 0.21 17.69
CA ARG A 36 8.36 -0.31 17.83
C ARG A 36 7.38 0.84 17.87
N VAL A 37 6.62 0.98 16.80
CA VAL A 37 5.55 1.97 16.70
C VAL A 37 4.21 1.24 16.80
N PRO A 38 3.33 1.59 17.76
CA PRO A 38 2.02 0.96 17.85
C PRO A 38 1.26 1.03 16.54
N GLY A 39 0.73 -0.10 16.08
CA GLY A 39 -0.01 -0.20 14.82
C GLY A 39 0.85 -0.41 13.57
N LEU A 40 2.18 -0.36 13.66
CA LEU A 40 3.09 -0.67 12.56
C LEU A 40 3.81 -2.00 12.78
N THR A 41 4.11 -2.68 11.69
CA THR A 41 4.91 -3.91 11.66
C THR A 41 6.17 -3.67 10.84
N ASN A 42 7.33 -3.98 11.41
CA ASN A 42 8.61 -3.82 10.71
C ASN A 42 8.92 -5.03 9.84
N ILE A 43 9.52 -4.76 8.68
CA ILE A 43 10.15 -5.75 7.81
C ILE A 43 11.56 -5.25 7.51
N TRP A 44 12.58 -6.06 7.81
CA TRP A 44 13.99 -5.69 7.67
C TRP A 44 14.60 -6.41 6.47
N ILE A 45 14.84 -5.66 5.39
CA ILE A 45 15.36 -6.24 4.14
C ILE A 45 16.48 -5.37 3.59
N PRO A 46 17.60 -5.96 3.12
CA PRO A 46 18.64 -5.22 2.40
C PRO A 46 18.03 -4.56 1.14
N PRO A 47 18.28 -3.25 0.89
CA PRO A 47 17.59 -2.50 -0.16
C PRO A 47 17.74 -3.09 -1.56
N ILE A 48 18.95 -3.53 -1.92
CA ILE A 48 19.23 -4.13 -3.25
C ILE A 48 18.50 -5.45 -3.40
N ARG A 49 18.56 -6.30 -2.37
CA ARG A 49 17.86 -7.60 -2.37
C ARG A 49 16.36 -7.42 -2.47
N ASN A 50 15.79 -6.48 -1.70
CA ASN A 50 14.36 -6.14 -1.78
C ASN A 50 13.95 -5.75 -3.21
N ARG A 51 14.78 -4.95 -3.88
CA ARG A 51 14.51 -4.53 -5.26
C ARG A 51 14.51 -5.71 -6.23
N ILE A 52 15.49 -6.62 -6.11
CA ILE A 52 15.61 -7.82 -6.95
C ILE A 52 14.42 -8.75 -6.70
N ASP A 53 14.12 -9.03 -5.43
CA ASP A 53 13.00 -9.92 -5.06
C ASP A 53 11.66 -9.35 -5.55
N MET A 54 11.44 -8.05 -5.37
CA MET A 54 10.22 -7.38 -5.83
C MET A 54 10.05 -7.42 -7.35
N LEU A 55 11.14 -7.25 -8.12
CA LEU A 55 11.09 -7.30 -9.57
C LEU A 55 10.84 -8.74 -10.08
N ALA A 56 11.35 -9.73 -9.39
CA ALA A 56 11.27 -11.13 -9.80
C ALA A 56 9.99 -11.83 -9.35
N THR A 57 9.46 -11.49 -8.18
CA THR A 57 8.30 -12.18 -7.56
C THR A 57 7.11 -11.27 -7.32
N GLY A 58 7.30 -9.95 -7.42
CA GLY A 58 6.31 -8.94 -7.06
C GLY A 58 6.14 -8.72 -5.55
N ILE A 59 6.81 -9.52 -4.70
CA ILE A 59 6.68 -9.50 -3.24
C ILE A 59 7.90 -8.85 -2.60
N LYS A 60 7.66 -8.00 -1.58
CA LYS A 60 8.69 -7.26 -0.84
C LYS A 60 9.21 -8.00 0.40
N SER A 61 8.81 -9.25 0.61
CA SER A 61 9.20 -10.08 1.74
C SER A 61 9.69 -11.45 1.27
N PRO A 62 10.39 -12.23 2.10
CA PRO A 62 10.85 -13.57 1.75
C PRO A 62 9.73 -14.49 1.28
N ILE A 63 8.55 -14.38 1.89
CA ILE A 63 7.34 -15.12 1.52
C ILE A 63 6.18 -14.14 1.38
N GLY A 64 5.39 -14.31 0.34
CA GLY A 64 4.12 -13.64 0.13
C GLY A 64 3.00 -14.62 -0.09
N VAL A 65 1.84 -14.35 0.50
CA VAL A 65 0.62 -15.08 0.20
C VAL A 65 -0.33 -14.13 -0.50
N LYS A 66 -0.73 -14.48 -1.71
CA LYS A 66 -1.64 -13.69 -2.54
C LYS A 66 -3.01 -14.32 -2.52
N VAL A 67 -4.01 -13.56 -2.15
CA VAL A 67 -5.42 -13.97 -2.17
C VAL A 67 -6.12 -13.19 -3.26
N ALA A 68 -6.73 -13.86 -4.22
CA ALA A 68 -7.47 -13.25 -5.32
C ALA A 68 -8.95 -13.63 -5.27
N GLY A 69 -9.81 -12.69 -5.62
CA GLY A 69 -11.26 -12.86 -5.61
C GLY A 69 -11.96 -11.76 -6.40
N THR A 70 -13.27 -11.66 -6.25
CA THR A 70 -14.09 -10.62 -6.91
C THR A 70 -14.57 -9.55 -5.94
N ASN A 71 -14.61 -9.85 -4.63
CA ASN A 71 -15.10 -8.96 -3.59
C ASN A 71 -13.95 -8.54 -2.66
N LEU A 72 -13.68 -7.24 -2.57
CA LEU A 72 -12.57 -6.70 -1.78
C LEU A 72 -12.72 -6.97 -0.27
N THR A 73 -13.94 -6.93 0.26
CA THR A 73 -14.19 -7.20 1.68
C THR A 73 -13.89 -8.66 2.04
N GLU A 74 -14.25 -9.58 1.15
CA GLU A 74 -13.95 -11.01 1.33
C GLU A 74 -12.45 -11.27 1.21
N ILE A 75 -11.78 -10.63 0.26
CA ILE A 75 -10.32 -10.71 0.11
C ILE A 75 -9.63 -10.18 1.37
N ASP A 76 -10.06 -9.01 1.88
CA ASP A 76 -9.52 -8.41 3.09
C ASP A 76 -9.70 -9.34 4.31
N ALA A 77 -10.88 -9.90 4.49
CA ALA A 77 -11.13 -10.86 5.56
C ALA A 77 -10.26 -12.13 5.45
N ALA A 78 -10.07 -12.65 4.24
CA ALA A 78 -9.23 -13.82 3.99
C ALA A 78 -7.74 -13.51 4.20
N THR A 79 -7.24 -12.37 3.74
CA THR A 79 -5.84 -11.98 3.97
C THR A 79 -5.55 -11.79 5.45
N GLN A 80 -6.47 -11.20 6.22
CA GLN A 80 -6.35 -11.09 7.67
C GLN A 80 -6.42 -12.44 8.38
N ALA A 81 -7.20 -13.39 7.86
CA ALA A 81 -7.22 -14.76 8.38
C ALA A 81 -5.86 -15.44 8.13
N VAL A 82 -5.29 -15.31 6.94
CA VAL A 82 -3.95 -15.81 6.62
C VAL A 82 -2.90 -15.15 7.53
N GLU A 83 -2.95 -13.85 7.75
CA GLU A 83 -2.04 -13.13 8.67
C GLU A 83 -2.07 -13.72 10.08
N ARG A 84 -3.27 -13.92 10.64
CA ARG A 84 -3.41 -14.50 12.00
C ARG A 84 -2.81 -15.89 12.12
N VAL A 85 -3.08 -16.74 11.14
CA VAL A 85 -2.59 -18.11 11.10
C VAL A 85 -1.07 -18.14 10.89
N ALA A 86 -0.55 -17.32 9.99
CA ALA A 86 0.87 -17.23 9.70
C ALA A 86 1.70 -16.82 10.91
N LYS A 87 1.21 -15.90 11.74
CA LYS A 87 1.88 -15.47 12.98
C LYS A 87 2.12 -16.60 13.99
N GLY A 88 1.34 -17.68 13.92
CA GLY A 88 1.50 -18.87 14.77
C GLY A 88 2.51 -19.89 14.23
N VAL A 89 3.03 -19.73 13.02
CA VAL A 89 3.95 -20.70 12.42
C VAL A 89 5.38 -20.48 12.94
N PRO A 90 6.04 -21.51 13.49
CA PRO A 90 7.43 -21.39 13.95
C PRO A 90 8.36 -20.92 12.84
N GLY A 91 9.20 -19.93 13.13
CA GLY A 91 10.13 -19.32 12.18
C GLY A 91 9.55 -18.07 11.47
N VAL A 92 8.28 -17.79 11.58
CA VAL A 92 7.69 -16.51 11.13
C VAL A 92 8.02 -15.45 12.17
N SER A 93 8.76 -14.42 11.77
CA SER A 93 9.11 -13.27 12.61
C SER A 93 8.06 -12.17 12.55
N SER A 94 7.44 -11.97 11.39
CA SER A 94 6.31 -11.07 11.20
C SER A 94 5.41 -11.53 10.06
N ALA A 95 4.14 -11.21 10.14
CA ALA A 95 3.18 -11.37 9.06
C ALA A 95 2.27 -10.14 9.05
N LEU A 96 2.07 -9.57 7.85
CA LEU A 96 1.26 -8.37 7.64
C LEU A 96 0.42 -8.53 6.38
N ALA A 97 -0.90 -8.54 6.56
CA ALA A 97 -1.83 -8.41 5.44
C ALA A 97 -2.01 -6.95 5.03
N GLU A 98 -2.02 -6.68 3.75
CA GLU A 98 -2.46 -5.39 3.24
C GLU A 98 -3.90 -5.13 3.67
N ARG A 99 -4.20 -3.90 4.03
CA ARG A 99 -5.57 -3.46 4.31
C ARG A 99 -6.22 -3.00 3.02
N LEU A 100 -7.23 -3.72 2.58
CA LEU A 100 -7.97 -3.42 1.34
C LEU A 100 -9.20 -2.54 1.59
N THR A 101 -9.53 -2.33 2.86
CA THR A 101 -10.61 -1.47 3.32
C THR A 101 -10.09 -0.48 4.36
N GLY A 102 -10.75 0.67 4.51
CA GLY A 102 -10.38 1.66 5.53
C GLY A 102 -9.51 2.82 5.04
N GLY A 103 -9.27 2.93 3.73
CA GLY A 103 -8.81 4.19 3.14
C GLY A 103 -9.91 5.23 3.23
N ARG A 104 -9.58 6.45 3.66
CA ARG A 104 -10.54 7.54 3.77
C ARG A 104 -10.45 8.47 2.57
N TYR A 105 -11.59 8.79 2.00
CA TYR A 105 -11.76 9.69 0.86
C TYR A 105 -12.70 10.83 1.21
N ILE A 106 -12.48 11.97 0.59
CA ILE A 106 -13.45 13.07 0.58
C ILE A 106 -14.09 13.05 -0.79
N ASP A 107 -15.36 12.70 -0.82
CA ASP A 107 -16.16 12.70 -2.04
C ASP A 107 -16.91 14.02 -2.17
N VAL A 108 -16.83 14.60 -3.37
CA VAL A 108 -17.62 15.75 -3.77
C VAL A 108 -18.68 15.26 -4.74
N ASP A 109 -19.89 15.03 -4.22
CA ASP A 109 -21.03 14.52 -4.98
C ASP A 109 -21.82 15.69 -5.58
N ILE A 110 -21.63 15.93 -6.88
CA ILE A 110 -22.16 17.11 -7.58
C ILE A 110 -23.62 16.91 -7.92
N ASP A 111 -24.50 17.81 -7.45
CA ASP A 111 -25.89 17.89 -7.88
C ASP A 111 -25.96 18.60 -9.25
N ARG A 112 -26.15 17.79 -10.30
CA ARG A 112 -26.21 18.27 -11.68
C ARG A 112 -27.32 19.29 -11.92
N LYS A 113 -28.48 19.11 -11.26
CA LYS A 113 -29.63 20.02 -11.41
C LYS A 113 -29.36 21.33 -10.68
N ALA A 114 -28.80 21.30 -9.51
CA ALA A 114 -28.41 22.50 -8.79
C ALA A 114 -27.33 23.28 -9.57
N ALA A 115 -26.28 22.61 -10.05
CA ALA A 115 -25.20 23.22 -10.84
C ALA A 115 -25.76 23.90 -12.11
N ALA A 116 -26.65 23.23 -12.84
CA ALA A 116 -27.26 23.76 -14.05
C ALA A 116 -28.06 25.07 -13.83
N ARG A 117 -28.70 25.26 -12.67
CA ARG A 117 -29.41 26.51 -12.33
C ARG A 117 -28.46 27.73 -12.29
N TYR A 118 -27.20 27.50 -12.04
CA TYR A 118 -26.15 28.52 -12.01
C TYR A 118 -25.31 28.57 -13.28
N GLY A 119 -25.73 27.85 -14.34
CA GLY A 119 -25.02 27.78 -15.61
C GLY A 119 -23.74 26.96 -15.56
N LEU A 120 -23.59 26.13 -14.53
CA LEU A 120 -22.41 25.24 -14.35
C LEU A 120 -22.74 23.82 -14.84
N ASN A 121 -21.79 23.21 -15.52
CA ASN A 121 -21.81 21.78 -15.78
C ASN A 121 -20.89 21.03 -14.78
N ILE A 122 -20.85 19.70 -14.86
CA ILE A 122 -20.03 18.88 -13.95
C ILE A 122 -18.54 19.20 -14.10
N ALA A 123 -18.07 19.36 -15.34
CA ALA A 123 -16.66 19.62 -15.60
C ALA A 123 -16.21 20.96 -15.01
N ASP A 124 -17.08 21.98 -15.02
CA ASP A 124 -16.80 23.28 -14.42
C ASP A 124 -16.58 23.12 -12.90
N VAL A 125 -17.49 22.43 -12.21
CA VAL A 125 -17.37 22.19 -10.76
C VAL A 125 -16.15 21.32 -10.45
N GLN A 126 -15.90 20.28 -11.23
CA GLN A 126 -14.71 19.41 -11.05
C GLN A 126 -13.41 20.16 -11.24
N SER A 127 -13.33 21.04 -12.25
CA SER A 127 -12.15 21.87 -12.50
C SER A 127 -11.86 22.82 -11.34
N ILE A 128 -12.91 23.45 -10.78
CA ILE A 128 -12.79 24.32 -9.61
C ILE A 128 -12.31 23.53 -8.40
N VAL A 129 -12.92 22.38 -8.12
CA VAL A 129 -12.51 21.50 -6.99
C VAL A 129 -11.06 21.04 -7.16
N ALA A 130 -10.67 20.59 -8.36
CA ALA A 130 -9.31 20.15 -8.64
C ALA A 130 -8.30 21.29 -8.46
N GLY A 131 -8.58 22.47 -9.01
CA GLY A 131 -7.70 23.64 -8.89
C GLY A 131 -7.65 24.20 -7.47
N ALA A 132 -8.79 24.32 -6.80
CA ALA A 132 -8.85 24.88 -5.46
C ALA A 132 -8.20 23.98 -4.40
N ILE A 133 -8.41 22.65 -4.47
CA ILE A 133 -7.94 21.69 -3.47
C ILE A 133 -6.59 21.12 -3.87
N GLY A 134 -6.46 20.57 -5.07
CA GLY A 134 -5.24 19.95 -5.60
C GLY A 134 -4.19 20.95 -6.04
N GLY A 135 -4.65 22.04 -6.61
CA GLY A 135 -3.84 23.08 -7.21
C GLY A 135 -3.57 22.85 -8.69
N GLU A 136 -3.28 23.94 -9.38
CA GLU A 136 -2.94 23.98 -10.79
C GLU A 136 -1.51 24.46 -10.98
N ASN A 137 -0.73 23.75 -11.80
CA ASN A 137 0.61 24.18 -12.17
C ASN A 137 0.51 25.26 -13.26
N VAL A 138 0.82 26.51 -12.88
CA VAL A 138 0.70 27.68 -13.77
C VAL A 138 2.01 28.02 -14.48
N GLY A 139 3.12 27.36 -14.10
CA GLY A 139 4.44 27.57 -14.70
C GLY A 139 5.51 26.79 -13.97
N GLU A 140 6.75 27.03 -14.38
CA GLU A 140 7.95 26.43 -13.76
C GLU A 140 9.01 27.52 -13.51
N THR A 141 9.77 27.41 -12.45
CA THR A 141 11.02 28.12 -12.24
C THR A 141 12.20 27.18 -12.52
N ILE A 142 13.28 27.74 -13.09
CA ILE A 142 14.48 26.99 -13.47
C ILE A 142 15.64 27.55 -12.64
N GLU A 143 16.26 26.67 -11.85
CA GLU A 143 17.41 26.99 -11.02
C GLU A 143 18.56 26.03 -11.35
N GLY A 144 19.47 26.47 -12.21
CA GLY A 144 20.51 25.62 -12.77
C GLY A 144 19.92 24.47 -13.60
N LEU A 145 20.11 23.24 -13.18
CA LEU A 145 19.52 22.04 -13.82
C LEU A 145 18.18 21.62 -13.23
N ALA A 146 17.78 22.21 -12.11
CA ALA A 146 16.53 21.87 -11.44
C ALA A 146 15.36 22.68 -12.02
N ARG A 147 14.19 22.03 -12.09
CA ARG A 147 12.91 22.62 -12.49
C ARG A 147 11.91 22.44 -11.38
N PHE A 148 11.26 23.52 -10.97
CA PHE A 148 10.29 23.51 -9.89
C PHE A 148 8.94 24.02 -10.42
N PRO A 149 7.85 23.23 -10.31
CA PRO A 149 6.53 23.68 -10.74
C PRO A 149 6.01 24.75 -9.76
N ILE A 150 5.39 25.80 -10.33
CA ILE A 150 4.65 26.81 -9.57
C ILE A 150 3.21 26.33 -9.48
N ASN A 151 2.80 25.86 -8.31
CA ASN A 151 1.47 25.37 -8.05
C ASN A 151 0.63 26.41 -7.32
N VAL A 152 -0.52 26.78 -7.89
CA VAL A 152 -1.49 27.70 -7.31
C VAL A 152 -2.68 26.92 -6.80
N ARG A 153 -3.03 27.12 -5.53
CA ARG A 153 -4.21 26.52 -4.89
C ARG A 153 -4.73 27.40 -3.77
N TYR A 154 -5.91 27.11 -3.28
CA TYR A 154 -6.48 27.85 -2.16
C TYR A 154 -5.67 27.63 -0.87
N PRO A 155 -5.63 28.62 0.04
CA PRO A 155 -4.98 28.51 1.35
C PRO A 155 -5.48 27.31 2.14
N ARG A 156 -4.69 26.85 3.11
CA ARG A 156 -5.00 25.63 3.87
C ARG A 156 -6.32 25.72 4.65
N GLU A 157 -6.59 26.86 5.25
CA GLU A 157 -7.79 27.12 6.05
C GLU A 157 -9.11 26.97 5.26
N TRP A 158 -9.06 27.05 3.92
CA TRP A 158 -10.22 26.85 3.05
C TRP A 158 -10.43 25.39 2.62
N ARG A 159 -9.52 24.48 3.02
CA ARG A 159 -9.55 23.08 2.57
C ARG A 159 -9.13 22.06 3.64
N ASP A 160 -9.07 22.46 4.92
CA ASP A 160 -8.64 21.58 6.01
C ASP A 160 -9.80 20.91 6.77
N SER A 161 -11.03 21.25 6.45
CA SER A 161 -12.23 20.67 7.05
C SER A 161 -13.35 20.52 6.03
N LEU A 162 -14.32 19.62 6.31
CA LEU A 162 -15.49 19.45 5.44
C LEU A 162 -16.29 20.74 5.33
N GLY A 163 -16.48 21.45 6.46
CA GLY A 163 -17.20 22.71 6.48
C GLY A 163 -16.51 23.78 5.66
N ALA A 164 -15.18 23.88 5.70
CA ALA A 164 -14.41 24.79 4.87
C ALA A 164 -14.56 24.46 3.38
N LEU A 165 -14.53 23.16 3.02
CA LEU A 165 -14.76 22.72 1.64
C LEU A 165 -16.17 23.06 1.15
N GLU A 166 -17.20 22.89 1.96
CA GLU A 166 -18.57 23.27 1.59
C GLU A 166 -18.71 24.78 1.37
N GLN A 167 -17.95 25.60 2.09
CA GLN A 167 -17.94 27.06 1.96
C GLN A 167 -17.00 27.57 0.85
N LEU A 168 -16.34 26.70 0.12
CA LEU A 168 -15.42 27.03 -0.97
C LEU A 168 -16.14 27.89 -2.03
N PRO A 169 -15.67 29.12 -2.34
CA PRO A 169 -16.34 30.00 -3.28
C PRO A 169 -16.20 29.49 -4.72
N ILE A 170 -17.31 29.53 -5.44
CA ILE A 170 -17.41 29.24 -6.87
C ILE A 170 -17.97 30.47 -7.58
N TYR A 171 -17.26 30.92 -8.59
CA TYR A 171 -17.73 32.00 -9.47
C TYR A 171 -18.47 31.38 -10.66
N THR A 172 -19.72 31.78 -10.84
CA THR A 172 -20.55 31.30 -11.94
C THR A 172 -20.27 32.06 -13.23
N PRO A 173 -20.56 31.50 -14.41
CA PRO A 173 -20.44 32.20 -15.68
C PRO A 173 -21.29 33.51 -15.76
N LEU A 174 -22.32 33.58 -14.93
CA LEU A 174 -23.20 34.77 -14.84
C LEU A 174 -22.68 35.85 -13.89
N GLY A 175 -21.47 35.67 -13.32
CA GLY A 175 -20.82 36.63 -12.43
C GLY A 175 -21.27 36.58 -10.96
N SER A 176 -22.12 35.64 -10.57
CA SER A 176 -22.52 35.47 -9.17
C SER A 176 -21.53 34.53 -8.45
N GLN A 177 -21.35 34.78 -7.15
CA GLN A 177 -20.57 33.92 -6.28
C GLN A 177 -21.51 33.03 -5.46
N ILE A 178 -21.25 31.73 -5.49
CA ILE A 178 -21.94 30.71 -4.68
C ILE A 178 -20.91 29.89 -3.91
N THR A 179 -21.34 28.99 -3.04
CA THR A 179 -20.45 28.05 -2.35
C THR A 179 -20.53 26.65 -2.99
N LEU A 180 -19.47 25.86 -2.80
CA LEU A 180 -19.45 24.45 -3.27
C LEU A 180 -20.65 23.67 -2.71
N GLY A 181 -21.00 23.85 -1.45
CA GLY A 181 -22.16 23.22 -0.81
C GLY A 181 -23.52 23.54 -1.45
N THR A 182 -23.60 24.61 -2.25
CA THR A 182 -24.82 24.94 -3.02
C THR A 182 -25.07 23.97 -4.18
N VAL A 183 -24.00 23.40 -4.73
CA VAL A 183 -24.06 22.55 -5.95
C VAL A 183 -23.48 21.16 -5.74
N ALA A 184 -22.96 20.86 -4.55
CA ALA A 184 -22.39 19.55 -4.22
C ALA A 184 -22.53 19.21 -2.74
N LYS A 185 -22.55 17.92 -2.43
CA LYS A 185 -22.40 17.40 -1.06
C LYS A 185 -20.98 16.92 -0.85
N VAL A 186 -20.35 17.40 0.21
CA VAL A 186 -19.01 16.95 0.62
C VAL A 186 -19.18 15.94 1.75
N LYS A 187 -18.65 14.73 1.57
CA LYS A 187 -18.74 13.65 2.57
C LYS A 187 -17.44 12.88 2.68
N VAL A 188 -17.19 12.31 3.85
CA VAL A 188 -16.13 11.30 4.02
C VAL A 188 -16.72 9.94 3.66
N SER A 189 -16.01 9.20 2.83
CA SER A 189 -16.32 7.81 2.52
C SER A 189 -15.12 6.92 2.80
N ASP A 190 -15.39 5.65 3.08
CA ASP A 190 -14.37 4.61 3.21
C ASP A 190 -14.22 3.87 1.89
N GLY A 191 -12.99 3.54 1.55
CA GLY A 191 -12.68 2.81 0.33
C GLY A 191 -11.33 2.10 0.41
N PRO A 192 -10.92 1.39 -0.65
CA PRO A 192 -9.62 0.74 -0.67
C PRO A 192 -8.49 1.79 -0.78
N PRO A 193 -7.47 1.74 0.10
CA PRO A 193 -6.32 2.65 0.00
C PRO A 193 -5.49 2.38 -1.27
N MET A 194 -5.51 1.14 -1.75
CA MET A 194 -4.89 0.71 -2.99
C MET A 194 -5.67 -0.46 -3.59
N LEU A 195 -5.89 -0.42 -4.89
CA LEU A 195 -6.44 -1.53 -5.66
C LEU A 195 -5.29 -2.23 -6.39
N LYS A 196 -5.15 -3.53 -6.16
CA LYS A 196 -4.24 -4.40 -6.90
C LYS A 196 -5.01 -5.44 -7.67
N SER A 197 -4.56 -5.70 -8.88
CA SER A 197 -5.08 -6.80 -9.68
C SER A 197 -3.91 -7.62 -10.23
N GLU A 198 -4.09 -8.94 -10.28
CA GLU A 198 -3.16 -9.87 -10.88
C GLU A 198 -3.96 -10.87 -11.72
N ASN A 199 -3.55 -11.08 -12.98
CA ASN A 199 -4.31 -11.90 -13.94
C ASN A 199 -5.78 -11.47 -14.05
N ALA A 200 -6.04 -10.16 -14.15
CA ALA A 200 -7.36 -9.54 -14.24
C ALA A 200 -8.29 -9.82 -13.05
N ARG A 201 -7.75 -10.19 -11.89
CA ARG A 201 -8.52 -10.41 -10.65
C ARG A 201 -8.01 -9.50 -9.53
N PRO A 202 -8.89 -8.81 -8.80
CA PRO A 202 -8.52 -8.10 -7.58
C PRO A 202 -7.80 -9.04 -6.61
N SER A 203 -6.75 -8.54 -5.96
CA SER A 203 -5.94 -9.33 -5.06
C SER A 203 -5.48 -8.54 -3.84
N GLY A 204 -5.32 -9.23 -2.72
CA GLY A 204 -4.69 -8.75 -1.50
C GLY A 204 -3.51 -9.63 -1.14
N TRP A 205 -2.48 -9.03 -0.56
CA TRP A 205 -1.24 -9.71 -0.29
C TRP A 205 -0.93 -9.74 1.20
N VAL A 206 -0.32 -10.84 1.64
CA VAL A 206 0.19 -11.01 3.00
C VAL A 206 1.69 -11.16 2.91
N TYR A 207 2.42 -10.22 3.50
CA TYR A 207 3.89 -10.23 3.57
C TYR A 207 4.33 -10.97 4.81
N ILE A 208 5.24 -11.92 4.66
CA ILE A 208 5.70 -12.78 5.75
C ILE A 208 7.23 -12.75 5.78
N ASP A 209 7.78 -12.37 6.92
CA ASP A 209 9.21 -12.42 7.20
C ASP A 209 9.57 -13.67 8.02
N VAL A 210 10.77 -14.23 7.76
CA VAL A 210 11.23 -15.48 8.35
C VAL A 210 12.60 -15.28 8.98
N ARG A 211 12.77 -15.75 10.21
CA ARG A 211 14.05 -15.76 10.92
C ARG A 211 14.29 -17.07 11.66
N GLY A 212 15.57 -17.44 11.72
CA GLY A 212 16.00 -18.61 12.52
C GLY A 212 15.56 -19.96 11.97
N ARG A 213 14.95 -20.00 10.77
CA ARG A 213 14.49 -21.22 10.11
C ARG A 213 14.60 -21.08 8.59
N ASP A 214 14.75 -22.19 7.87
CA ASP A 214 14.78 -22.18 6.42
C ASP A 214 13.41 -21.87 5.80
N ILE A 215 13.43 -21.15 4.68
CA ILE A 215 12.20 -20.67 4.02
C ILE A 215 11.34 -21.81 3.50
N ALA A 216 11.94 -22.90 2.99
CA ALA A 216 11.18 -24.00 2.39
C ALA A 216 10.33 -24.74 3.42
N SER A 217 10.89 -25.03 4.60
CA SER A 217 10.12 -25.66 5.68
C SER A 217 9.02 -24.75 6.25
N VAL A 218 9.28 -23.45 6.34
CA VAL A 218 8.25 -22.50 6.77
C VAL A 218 7.12 -22.41 5.74
N VAL A 219 7.42 -22.40 4.44
CA VAL A 219 6.39 -22.41 3.38
C VAL A 219 5.58 -23.69 3.42
N ALA A 220 6.21 -24.85 3.69
CA ALA A 220 5.48 -26.12 3.80
C ALA A 220 4.48 -26.10 4.97
N ASP A 221 4.92 -25.61 6.14
CA ASP A 221 4.03 -25.44 7.29
C ASP A 221 2.94 -24.40 7.04
N LEU A 222 3.27 -23.27 6.43
CA LEU A 222 2.27 -22.26 6.05
C LEU A 222 1.19 -22.83 5.12
N ARG A 223 1.60 -23.57 4.08
CA ARG A 223 0.66 -24.23 3.15
C ARG A 223 -0.29 -25.14 3.89
N ARG A 224 0.24 -25.97 4.79
CA ARG A 224 -0.56 -26.89 5.60
C ARG A 224 -1.53 -26.14 6.52
N VAL A 225 -1.04 -25.26 7.37
CA VAL A 225 -1.86 -24.57 8.38
C VAL A 225 -2.89 -23.65 7.74
N VAL A 226 -2.52 -22.94 6.65
CA VAL A 226 -3.48 -22.10 5.91
C VAL A 226 -4.57 -22.94 5.26
N SER A 227 -4.22 -24.09 4.65
CA SER A 227 -5.25 -24.98 4.05
C SER A 227 -6.21 -25.57 5.08
N GLU A 228 -5.76 -25.83 6.29
CA GLU A 228 -6.56 -26.37 7.40
C GLU A 228 -7.46 -25.30 8.06
N GLN A 229 -6.96 -24.06 8.22
CA GLN A 229 -7.60 -23.06 9.08
C GLN A 229 -8.23 -21.89 8.34
N VAL A 230 -7.85 -21.63 7.08
CA VAL A 230 -8.41 -20.52 6.31
C VAL A 230 -9.43 -21.03 5.31
N LYS A 231 -10.70 -20.67 5.54
CA LYS A 231 -11.79 -20.99 4.61
C LYS A 231 -11.92 -19.87 3.58
N LEU A 232 -11.70 -20.20 2.32
CA LEU A 232 -11.93 -19.30 1.20
C LEU A 232 -13.37 -19.41 0.70
N GLN A 233 -13.96 -18.28 0.32
CA GLN A 233 -15.26 -18.27 -0.34
C GLN A 233 -15.15 -18.82 -1.77
N PRO A 234 -16.25 -19.38 -2.34
CA PRO A 234 -16.27 -19.82 -3.72
C PRO A 234 -15.80 -18.72 -4.68
N GLY A 235 -14.94 -19.10 -5.64
CA GLY A 235 -14.37 -18.15 -6.59
C GLY A 235 -13.11 -17.42 -6.11
N MET A 236 -12.70 -17.59 -4.86
CA MET A 236 -11.40 -17.10 -4.37
C MET A 236 -10.29 -18.12 -4.65
N SER A 237 -9.08 -17.63 -4.79
CA SER A 237 -7.87 -18.45 -4.92
C SER A 237 -6.74 -17.89 -4.08
N LEU A 238 -5.83 -18.78 -3.67
CA LEU A 238 -4.66 -18.46 -2.89
C LEU A 238 -3.43 -18.98 -3.61
N SER A 239 -2.39 -18.14 -3.67
CA SER A 239 -1.09 -18.51 -4.23
C SER A 239 0.03 -18.03 -3.33
N TYR A 240 1.15 -18.73 -3.40
CA TYR A 240 2.37 -18.40 -2.66
C TYR A 240 3.41 -17.87 -3.63
N SER A 241 4.09 -16.79 -3.25
CA SER A 241 5.14 -16.18 -4.06
C SER A 241 6.29 -15.72 -3.15
N GLY A 242 7.48 -15.56 -3.71
CA GLY A 242 8.64 -15.09 -2.98
C GLY A 242 9.91 -15.88 -3.26
N GLN A 243 10.91 -15.69 -2.39
CA GLN A 243 12.25 -16.26 -2.57
C GLN A 243 12.26 -17.79 -2.69
N PHE A 244 11.33 -18.49 -2.06
CA PHE A 244 11.26 -19.96 -2.13
C PHE A 244 11.01 -20.47 -3.56
N GLU A 245 10.41 -19.69 -4.46
CA GLU A 245 10.21 -20.06 -5.85
C GLU A 245 11.55 -20.34 -6.58
N PHE A 246 12.59 -19.58 -6.23
CA PHE A 246 13.93 -19.84 -6.78
C PHE A 246 14.47 -21.20 -6.32
N LEU A 247 14.25 -21.55 -5.05
CA LEU A 247 14.65 -22.84 -4.49
C LEU A 247 13.86 -24.00 -5.12
N GLU A 248 12.55 -23.85 -5.29
CA GLU A 248 11.72 -24.86 -5.95
C GLU A 248 12.16 -25.09 -7.40
N ARG A 249 12.42 -24.01 -8.16
CA ARG A 249 12.93 -24.10 -9.55
C ARG A 249 14.34 -24.71 -9.61
N ALA A 250 15.23 -24.33 -8.70
CA ALA A 250 16.57 -24.90 -8.61
C ALA A 250 16.52 -26.40 -8.29
N ASN A 251 15.72 -26.80 -7.29
CA ASN A 251 15.53 -28.20 -6.93
C ASN A 251 14.91 -29.03 -8.07
N ALA A 252 13.96 -28.49 -8.78
CA ALA A 252 13.37 -29.14 -9.95
C ALA A 252 14.41 -29.40 -11.06
N ARG A 253 15.28 -28.42 -11.32
CA ARG A 253 16.37 -28.58 -12.29
C ARG A 253 17.45 -29.57 -11.81
N LEU A 254 17.85 -29.48 -10.54
CA LEU A 254 18.86 -30.39 -9.98
C LEU A 254 18.40 -31.85 -10.01
N LYS A 255 17.12 -32.14 -9.77
CA LYS A 255 16.56 -33.49 -9.88
C LYS A 255 16.67 -34.08 -11.29
N LEU A 256 16.76 -33.25 -12.33
CA LEU A 256 16.94 -33.68 -13.71
C LEU A 256 18.43 -33.79 -14.09
N VAL A 257 19.25 -32.86 -13.63
CA VAL A 257 20.66 -32.73 -14.08
C VAL A 257 21.58 -33.64 -13.26
N VAL A 258 21.33 -33.84 -11.96
CA VAL A 258 22.21 -34.65 -11.10
C VAL A 258 22.15 -36.16 -11.40
N PRO A 259 20.98 -36.78 -11.75
CA PRO A 259 20.93 -38.18 -12.14
C PRO A 259 21.38 -38.45 -13.59
N ALA A 260 21.48 -37.42 -14.45
CA ALA A 260 21.92 -37.56 -15.83
C ALA A 260 23.43 -37.50 -15.98
#